data_8197b9e60d7297320683c5fdcb5ceeb5
#
_entry.id   8197b9e60d7297320683c5fdcb5ceeb5
#
_cell.length_a   1.000
_cell.length_b   1.000
_cell.length_c   1.000
_cell.angle_alpha   90.00
_cell.angle_beta   90.00
_cell.angle_gamma   90.00
#
_symmetry.space_group_name_H-M   'P 1'
#
loop_
_entity.id
_entity.type
_entity.pdbx_description
1 polymer ?
#
loop_
_entity_poly.entity_id
_entity_poly.type
_entity_poly.pdbx_seq_one_letter_code
_entity_poly.pdbx_strand_id
1 'polypeptide(L)'
;LYATKDRKLVACGAIEQKFWSAFCNAIGLADEYANDFRAPAATCDAVAKVIAARTSDEWRPIFAAADCCTTIVVPLEEAMRDPHFVARGLFAHSVESASGKTLPALPLPIAPEFRDKPGTKKAPPPGKN
;
A
#
# COMPACT_ATOMS: atom_id res chain seq x y z
N LEU A 1 -5.19 -7.35 -6.61
CA LEU A 1 -5.98 -6.41 -5.82
C LEU A 1 -7.40 -6.93 -5.68
N TYR A 2 -7.98 -6.84 -4.45
CA TYR A 2 -9.33 -7.32 -4.15
C TYR A 2 -10.10 -6.24 -3.40
N ALA A 3 -11.39 -6.06 -3.73
CA ALA A 3 -12.25 -5.08 -3.10
C ALA A 3 -12.82 -5.62 -1.78
N THR A 4 -12.77 -4.83 -0.71
CA THR A 4 -13.41 -5.08 0.58
C THR A 4 -14.89 -4.70 0.56
N LYS A 5 -15.64 -5.09 1.61
CA LYS A 5 -17.05 -4.73 1.79
C LYS A 5 -17.30 -3.21 1.74
N ASP A 6 -16.37 -2.41 2.27
CA ASP A 6 -16.40 -0.95 2.27
C ASP A 6 -15.71 -0.32 1.04
N ARG A 7 -15.46 -1.13 -0.01
CA ARG A 7 -14.90 -0.73 -1.31
C ARG A 7 -13.48 -0.16 -1.26
N LYS A 8 -12.73 -0.41 -0.19
CA LYS A 8 -11.27 -0.23 -0.18
C LYS A 8 -10.60 -1.43 -0.87
N LEU A 9 -9.31 -1.34 -1.12
CA LEU A 9 -8.58 -2.40 -1.80
C LEU A 9 -7.60 -3.09 -0.86
N VAL A 10 -7.52 -4.41 -1.00
CA VAL A 10 -6.48 -5.26 -0.43
C VAL A 10 -5.44 -5.51 -1.51
N ALA A 11 -4.17 -5.22 -1.24
CA ALA A 11 -3.04 -5.62 -2.06
C ALA A 11 -2.42 -6.89 -1.47
N CYS A 12 -2.51 -7.99 -2.20
CA CYS A 12 -1.87 -9.26 -1.86
C CYS A 12 -0.63 -9.44 -2.75
N GLY A 13 0.55 -9.52 -2.14
CA GLY A 13 1.84 -9.78 -2.78
C GLY A 13 2.43 -11.14 -2.39
N ALA A 14 1.61 -12.09 -2.00
CA ALA A 14 2.01 -13.43 -1.55
C ALA A 14 2.46 -14.34 -2.72
N ILE A 15 3.61 -14.00 -3.33
CA ILE A 15 4.13 -14.71 -4.51
C ILE A 15 4.79 -16.03 -4.11
N GLU A 16 5.54 -16.07 -2.99
CA GLU A 16 6.16 -17.29 -2.51
C GLU A 16 5.14 -18.18 -1.80
N GLN A 17 5.30 -19.51 -1.95
CA GLN A 17 4.37 -20.50 -1.41
C GLN A 17 4.09 -20.34 0.10
N LYS A 18 5.09 -19.99 0.88
CA LYS A 18 4.93 -19.77 2.33
C LYS A 18 3.98 -18.61 2.64
N PHE A 19 4.10 -17.49 1.91
CA PHE A 19 3.23 -16.32 2.08
C PHE A 19 1.85 -16.56 1.51
N TRP A 20 1.75 -17.31 0.39
CA TRP A 20 0.46 -17.72 -0.15
C TRP A 20 -0.30 -18.61 0.84
N SER A 21 0.37 -19.60 1.43
CA SER A 21 -0.24 -20.46 2.45
C SER A 21 -0.66 -19.67 3.69
N ALA A 22 0.18 -18.72 4.16
CA ALA A 22 -0.17 -17.83 5.27
C ALA A 22 -1.37 -16.93 4.92
N PHE A 23 -1.45 -16.40 3.71
CA PHE A 23 -2.58 -15.61 3.22
C PHE A 23 -3.87 -16.43 3.18
N CYS A 24 -3.85 -17.63 2.56
CA CYS A 24 -5.01 -18.52 2.52
C CYS A 24 -5.55 -18.83 3.93
N ASN A 25 -4.66 -19.13 4.85
CA ASN A 25 -5.02 -19.39 6.25
C ASN A 25 -5.62 -18.15 6.92
N ALA A 26 -5.00 -16.97 6.73
CA ALA A 26 -5.44 -15.72 7.33
C ALA A 26 -6.85 -15.32 6.88
N ILE A 27 -7.18 -15.54 5.62
CA ILE A 27 -8.52 -15.22 5.08
C ILE A 27 -9.54 -16.36 5.24
N GLY A 28 -9.11 -17.56 5.67
CA GLY A 28 -9.97 -18.75 5.75
C GLY A 28 -10.40 -19.26 4.38
N LEU A 29 -9.49 -19.21 3.39
CA LEU A 29 -9.78 -19.75 2.05
C LEU A 29 -9.93 -21.27 2.11
N ALA A 30 -10.93 -21.83 1.44
CA ALA A 30 -11.14 -23.28 1.39
C ALA A 30 -9.96 -23.98 0.67
N ASP A 31 -9.56 -25.14 1.19
CA ASP A 31 -8.38 -25.90 0.75
C ASP A 31 -8.36 -26.21 -0.76
N GLU A 32 -9.53 -26.37 -1.36
CA GLU A 32 -9.66 -26.64 -2.80
C GLU A 32 -9.10 -25.50 -3.68
N TYR A 33 -9.01 -24.27 -3.14
CA TYR A 33 -8.45 -23.08 -3.81
C TYR A 33 -7.01 -22.77 -3.37
N ALA A 34 -6.45 -23.52 -2.42
CA ALA A 34 -5.09 -23.26 -1.92
C ALA A 34 -3.99 -23.50 -2.97
N ASN A 35 -4.27 -24.32 -4.00
CA ASN A 35 -3.41 -24.48 -5.16
C ASN A 35 -3.85 -23.55 -6.28
N ASP A 36 -3.28 -22.34 -6.32
CA ASP A 36 -3.58 -21.30 -7.28
C ASP A 36 -3.17 -21.62 -8.74
N PHE A 37 -2.25 -22.56 -8.95
CA PHE A 37 -1.84 -23.02 -10.28
C PHE A 37 -2.88 -23.95 -10.93
N ARG A 38 -3.69 -24.64 -10.12
CA ARG A 38 -4.65 -25.62 -10.63
C ARG A 38 -5.85 -24.96 -11.35
N ALA A 39 -6.37 -23.88 -10.77
CA ALA A 39 -7.53 -23.16 -11.29
C ALA A 39 -7.45 -21.67 -10.94
N PRO A 40 -6.51 -20.90 -11.54
CA PRO A 40 -6.21 -19.52 -11.12
C PRO A 40 -7.44 -18.59 -11.10
N ALA A 41 -8.30 -18.68 -12.11
CA ALA A 41 -9.50 -17.85 -12.18
C ALA A 41 -10.48 -18.14 -11.02
N ALA A 42 -10.76 -19.43 -10.77
CA ALA A 42 -11.64 -19.83 -9.67
C ALA A 42 -11.06 -19.46 -8.30
N THR A 43 -9.73 -19.56 -8.14
CA THR A 43 -9.03 -19.11 -6.93
C THR A 43 -9.18 -17.60 -6.75
N CYS A 44 -8.95 -16.80 -7.79
CA CYS A 44 -9.15 -15.34 -7.74
C CYS A 44 -10.60 -14.97 -7.36
N ASP A 45 -11.59 -15.64 -7.92
CA ASP A 45 -13.00 -15.41 -7.62
C ASP A 45 -13.35 -15.79 -6.17
N ALA A 46 -12.79 -16.90 -5.67
CA ALA A 46 -12.98 -17.32 -4.29
C ALA A 46 -12.36 -16.32 -3.30
N VAL A 47 -11.12 -15.88 -3.55
CA VAL A 47 -10.46 -14.83 -2.75
C VAL A 47 -11.27 -13.54 -2.77
N ALA A 48 -11.74 -13.11 -3.96
CA ALA A 48 -12.54 -11.89 -4.07
C ALA A 48 -13.82 -11.96 -3.22
N LYS A 49 -14.53 -13.09 -3.22
CA LYS A 49 -15.72 -13.29 -2.39
C LYS A 49 -15.42 -13.22 -0.90
N VAL A 50 -14.34 -13.86 -0.45
CA VAL A 50 -13.93 -13.85 0.96
C VAL A 50 -13.55 -12.44 1.39
N ILE A 51 -12.73 -11.73 0.61
CA ILE A 51 -12.29 -10.37 0.94
C ILE A 51 -13.47 -9.40 0.96
N ALA A 52 -14.42 -9.52 0.04
CA ALA A 52 -15.62 -8.67 -0.01
C ALA A 52 -16.60 -8.89 1.16
N ALA A 53 -16.45 -9.95 1.95
CA ALA A 53 -17.33 -10.23 3.08
C ALA A 53 -17.05 -9.33 4.32
N ARG A 54 -15.87 -8.71 4.42
CA ARG A 54 -15.45 -7.87 5.55
C ARG A 54 -14.98 -6.49 5.10
N THR A 55 -15.02 -5.53 6.02
CA THR A 55 -14.48 -4.18 5.81
C THR A 55 -12.95 -4.17 5.90
N SER A 56 -12.35 -3.11 5.39
CA SER A 56 -10.90 -2.92 5.49
C SER A 56 -10.40 -2.89 6.93
N ASP A 57 -11.19 -2.29 7.85
CA ASP A 57 -10.82 -2.19 9.26
C ASP A 57 -10.88 -3.54 9.97
N GLU A 58 -11.79 -4.44 9.57
CA GLU A 58 -11.82 -5.83 10.04
C GLU A 58 -10.65 -6.65 9.52
N TRP A 59 -10.16 -6.36 8.30
CA TRP A 59 -9.01 -7.04 7.71
C TRP A 59 -7.66 -6.58 8.25
N ARG A 60 -7.50 -5.30 8.62
CA ARG A 60 -6.22 -4.73 9.10
C ARG A 60 -5.55 -5.58 10.20
N PRO A 61 -6.21 -5.90 11.33
CA PRO A 61 -5.57 -6.68 12.39
C PRO A 61 -5.25 -8.11 11.94
N ILE A 62 -6.04 -8.71 11.05
CA ILE A 62 -5.79 -10.06 10.53
C ILE A 62 -4.50 -10.08 9.70
N PHE A 63 -4.34 -9.15 8.77
CA PHE A 63 -3.13 -9.07 7.94
C PHE A 63 -1.91 -8.61 8.74
N ALA A 64 -2.09 -7.75 9.75
CA ALA A 64 -0.99 -7.33 10.62
C ALA A 64 -0.44 -8.47 11.49
N ALA A 65 -1.28 -9.45 11.85
CA ALA A 65 -0.88 -10.62 12.62
C ALA A 65 -0.32 -11.77 11.75
N ALA A 66 -0.57 -11.74 10.44
CA ALA A 66 -0.16 -12.79 9.52
C ALA A 66 1.04 -12.31 8.67
N ASP A 67 2.11 -13.09 8.62
CA ASP A 67 3.25 -12.86 7.71
C ASP A 67 2.88 -13.33 6.29
N CYS A 68 2.01 -12.57 5.61
CA CYS A 68 1.40 -12.96 4.34
C CYS A 68 1.57 -11.94 3.21
N CYS A 69 2.47 -10.99 3.35
CA CYS A 69 2.74 -9.95 2.33
C CYS A 69 1.47 -9.26 1.82
N THR A 70 0.53 -8.97 2.71
CA THR A 70 -0.78 -8.43 2.35
C THR A 70 -1.10 -7.18 3.18
N THR A 71 -1.65 -6.15 2.54
CA THR A 71 -2.00 -4.89 3.21
C THR A 71 -3.24 -4.24 2.59
N ILE A 72 -3.85 -3.31 3.34
CA ILE A 72 -4.89 -2.42 2.80
C ILE A 72 -4.22 -1.28 2.03
N VAL A 73 -4.67 -1.06 0.80
CA VAL A 73 -4.26 0.11 0.01
C VAL A 73 -4.89 1.36 0.61
N VAL A 74 -4.07 2.34 0.91
CA VAL A 74 -4.51 3.62 1.46
C VAL A 74 -4.32 4.75 0.45
N PRO A 75 -5.17 5.78 0.43
CA PRO A 75 -4.96 6.96 -0.40
C PRO A 75 -3.74 7.76 0.09
N LEU A 76 -3.22 8.63 -0.79
CA LEU A 76 -2.01 9.40 -0.50
C LEU A 76 -2.13 10.23 0.78
N GLU A 77 -3.28 10.84 1.01
CA GLU A 77 -3.55 11.67 2.19
C GLU A 77 -3.48 10.87 3.50
N GLU A 78 -3.88 9.60 3.47
CA GLU A 78 -3.75 8.68 4.61
C GLU A 78 -2.30 8.22 4.76
N ALA A 79 -1.63 7.86 3.66
CA ALA A 79 -0.22 7.47 3.66
C ALA A 79 0.71 8.57 4.21
N MET A 80 0.42 9.84 3.91
CA MET A 80 1.19 10.98 4.42
C MET A 80 1.14 11.10 5.96
N ARG A 81 0.15 10.51 6.61
CA ARG A 81 -0.01 10.50 8.07
C ARG A 81 0.38 9.17 8.70
N ASP A 82 0.74 8.18 7.88
CA ASP A 82 1.17 6.87 8.39
C ASP A 82 2.42 7.01 9.24
N PRO A 83 2.45 6.46 10.47
CA PRO A 83 3.57 6.57 11.39
C PRO A 83 4.90 6.11 10.81
N HIS A 84 4.90 5.09 9.96
CA HIS A 84 6.11 4.60 9.29
C HIS A 84 6.69 5.64 8.33
N PHE A 85 5.86 6.25 7.48
CA PHE A 85 6.31 7.27 6.54
C PHE A 85 6.70 8.58 7.22
N VAL A 86 5.97 8.95 8.29
CA VAL A 86 6.31 10.10 9.14
C VAL A 86 7.66 9.89 9.81
N ALA A 87 7.91 8.74 10.44
CA ALA A 87 9.19 8.41 11.10
C ALA A 87 10.37 8.42 10.11
N ARG A 88 10.12 8.07 8.84
CA ARG A 88 11.14 8.13 7.77
C ARG A 88 11.31 9.51 7.15
N GLY A 89 10.53 10.50 7.55
CA GLY A 89 10.60 11.86 7.02
C GLY A 89 10.26 11.98 5.53
N LEU A 90 9.44 11.06 4.98
CA LEU A 90 9.16 11.01 3.54
C LEU A 90 8.43 12.25 3.03
N PHE A 91 7.65 12.91 3.87
CA PHE A 91 6.88 14.12 3.52
C PHE A 91 7.38 15.37 4.26
N ALA A 92 8.62 15.36 4.74
CA ALA A 92 9.24 16.50 5.42
C ALA A 92 9.76 17.59 4.47
N HIS A 93 9.69 17.34 3.16
CA HIS A 93 10.05 18.31 2.13
C HIS A 93 8.79 18.92 1.52
N SER A 94 8.93 20.14 0.99
CA SER A 94 7.86 20.80 0.24
C SER A 94 8.41 21.58 -0.95
N VAL A 95 7.53 21.83 -1.92
CA VAL A 95 7.82 22.68 -3.09
C VAL A 95 6.82 23.80 -3.12
N GLU A 96 7.34 25.04 -3.28
CA GLU A 96 6.53 26.23 -3.46
C GLU A 96 6.47 26.59 -4.95
N SER A 97 5.26 26.73 -5.49
CA SER A 97 5.02 27.16 -6.86
C SER A 97 5.27 28.65 -7.05
N ALA A 98 5.35 29.11 -8.30
CA ALA A 98 5.46 30.53 -8.63
C ALA A 98 4.28 31.38 -8.10
N SER A 99 3.11 30.77 -7.87
CA SER A 99 1.94 31.42 -7.27
C SER A 99 1.93 31.39 -5.73
N GLY A 100 3.00 30.93 -5.08
CA GLY A 100 3.09 30.81 -3.63
C GLY A 100 2.37 29.59 -3.03
N LYS A 101 1.78 28.71 -3.85
CA LYS A 101 1.15 27.48 -3.35
C LYS A 101 2.21 26.45 -2.98
N THR A 102 2.15 25.95 -1.75
CA THR A 102 3.08 24.92 -1.25
C THR A 102 2.43 23.54 -1.32
N LEU A 103 3.19 22.56 -1.79
CA LEU A 103 2.81 21.15 -1.87
C LEU A 103 3.87 20.28 -1.18
N PRO A 104 3.47 19.19 -0.50
CA PRO A 104 4.41 18.19 -0.02
C PRO A 104 5.24 17.62 -1.18
N ALA A 105 6.51 17.35 -0.94
CA ALA A 105 7.41 16.75 -1.91
C ALA A 105 8.10 15.54 -1.29
N LEU A 106 8.31 14.50 -2.09
CA LEU A 106 9.08 13.33 -1.70
C LEU A 106 10.58 13.66 -1.77
N PRO A 107 11.40 13.09 -0.87
CA PRO A 107 12.85 13.17 -0.99
C PRO A 107 13.33 12.36 -2.19
N LEU A 108 14.56 12.61 -2.63
CA LEU A 108 15.22 11.73 -3.58
C LEU A 108 15.35 10.32 -2.99
N PRO A 109 15.20 9.24 -3.79
CA PRO A 109 15.31 7.85 -3.33
C PRO A 109 16.76 7.40 -3.16
N ILE A 110 17.53 8.18 -2.40
CA ILE A 110 18.94 7.91 -2.04
C ILE A 110 19.06 7.79 -0.53
N ALA A 111 20.22 7.33 -0.05
CA ALA A 111 20.47 7.19 1.39
C ALA A 111 20.34 8.55 2.12
N PRO A 112 19.79 8.57 3.35
CA PRO A 112 19.45 9.80 4.06
C PRO A 112 20.62 10.79 4.20
N GLU A 113 21.85 10.29 4.37
CA GLU A 113 23.07 11.09 4.49
C GLU A 113 23.42 11.92 3.24
N PHE A 114 22.87 11.53 2.08
CA PHE A 114 23.06 12.25 0.80
C PHE A 114 21.87 13.13 0.42
N ARG A 115 20.82 13.16 1.26
CA ARG A 115 19.65 14.01 1.02
C ARG A 115 19.87 15.41 1.55
N ASP A 116 19.24 16.38 0.90
CA ASP A 116 19.09 17.71 1.48
C ASP A 116 18.32 17.65 2.80
N LYS A 117 18.58 18.58 3.67
CA LYS A 117 17.80 18.76 4.90
C LYS A 117 16.33 19.06 4.55
N PRO A 118 15.36 18.58 5.36
CA PRO A 118 13.96 18.94 5.19
C PRO A 118 13.76 20.45 5.05
N GLY A 119 12.87 20.86 4.20
CA GLY A 119 12.57 22.27 3.94
C GLY A 119 11.75 22.48 2.67
N THR A 120 11.45 23.77 2.41
CA THR A 120 10.72 24.19 1.21
C THR A 120 11.68 24.67 0.14
N LYS A 121 11.54 24.15 -1.08
CA LYS A 121 12.25 24.62 -2.28
C LYS A 121 11.29 25.28 -3.23
N LYS A 122 11.74 26.29 -3.96
CA LYS A 122 10.96 26.87 -5.04
C LYS A 122 10.94 25.92 -6.26
N ALA A 123 9.79 25.73 -6.84
CA ALA A 123 9.67 25.03 -8.11
C ALA A 123 10.46 25.76 -9.19
N PRO A 124 11.18 25.07 -10.08
CA PRO A 124 11.79 25.70 -11.24
C PRO A 124 10.69 26.29 -12.13
N PRO A 125 10.99 27.36 -12.89
CA PRO A 125 10.03 27.87 -13.87
C PRO A 125 9.73 26.78 -14.92
N PRO A 126 8.52 26.77 -15.50
CA PRO A 126 8.20 25.88 -16.60
C PRO A 126 9.26 26.03 -17.71
N GLY A 127 9.73 24.89 -18.25
CA GLY A 127 10.66 24.91 -19.38
C GLY A 127 10.02 25.66 -20.56
N LYS A 128 10.80 26.49 -21.26
CA LYS A 128 10.36 27.03 -22.55
C LYS A 128 10.51 25.89 -23.56
N ASN A 129 9.40 25.44 -24.12
CA ASN A 129 9.39 24.53 -25.28
C ASN A 129 9.88 25.29 -26.49
#